data_ad61fd41dbdf96dbe3cb9b4807a9f299
#
_entry.id   ad61fd41dbdf96dbe3cb9b4807a9f299
#
_cell.length_a   1.000
_cell.length_b   1.000
_cell.length_c   1.000
_cell.angle_alpha   90.00
_cell.angle_beta   90.00
_cell.angle_gamma   90.00
#
_symmetry.space_group_name_H-M   'P 1'
#
loop_
_entity.id
_entity.type
_entity.pdbx_description
1 polymer ?
#
loop_
_entity_poly.entity_id
_entity_poly.type
_entity_poly.pdbx_seq_one_letter_code
_entity_poly.pdbx_strand_id
1 'polypeptide(L)'
;MDSTQFFPPSCHATRVSIIGAGKVGSTLAQRIAEANLANVVLLDVVEGLPQGIALDLMQAGAVECHDREIIGTNDYADTAGSDVVVITAGRPRTPGMERSDLIAINTKIVATAIKQAITYSPDATFIIVTNPLDVMTYIAWQVTQLPPFRIMGMAGVLDSARFQAFIAMELNVSVADVHATVLGSHGDLMVPLPRYSTVNGIPITELMSAETIDRLVKRTRHGGAEIVGLLKTGGAYYAPASSIRIMVESILLNRSRLLPVSAYLQGEYGLKDIFLGVPCWLGCRGVERVLELNLTPSERAAVAECGESVRQGITEADQVLVSLSLL
;
A
#
# COMPACT_ATOMS: atom_id res chain seq x y z
N MET A 1 29.87 -14.41 -42.32
CA MET A 1 29.22 -13.33 -41.54
C MET A 1 28.06 -13.96 -40.80
N ASP A 2 28.24 -14.12 -39.52
CA ASP A 2 27.39 -14.91 -38.65
C ASP A 2 26.16 -14.05 -38.28
N SER A 3 24.96 -14.50 -38.69
CA SER A 3 23.69 -13.78 -38.57
C SER A 3 22.94 -14.07 -37.25
N THR A 4 23.66 -14.46 -36.19
CA THR A 4 23.05 -14.95 -34.93
C THR A 4 23.09 -13.98 -33.76
N GLN A 5 23.25 -12.68 -33.92
CA GLN A 5 23.33 -11.73 -32.79
C GLN A 5 22.45 -10.51 -32.98
N PHE A 6 21.14 -10.68 -33.03
CA PHE A 6 20.20 -9.54 -32.89
C PHE A 6 18.93 -9.87 -32.10
N PHE A 7 19.00 -10.78 -31.15
CA PHE A 7 18.01 -10.82 -30.09
C PHE A 7 18.66 -10.26 -28.83
N PRO A 8 18.13 -9.16 -28.24
CA PRO A 8 18.58 -8.74 -26.93
C PRO A 8 18.38 -9.91 -25.96
N PRO A 9 19.22 -10.03 -24.92
CA PRO A 9 19.04 -11.06 -23.91
C PRO A 9 17.59 -10.99 -23.43
N SER A 10 16.96 -12.13 -23.24
CA SER A 10 15.57 -12.27 -22.83
C SER A 10 15.28 -11.29 -21.69
N CYS A 11 14.59 -10.19 -22.01
CA CYS A 11 14.05 -9.33 -20.98
C CYS A 11 13.12 -10.22 -20.14
N HIS A 12 13.49 -10.53 -18.92
CA HIS A 12 12.60 -11.18 -17.97
C HIS A 12 11.36 -10.29 -17.90
N ALA A 13 10.22 -10.79 -18.36
CA ALA A 13 8.99 -10.01 -18.31
C ALA A 13 8.68 -9.75 -16.83
N THR A 14 8.66 -8.49 -16.42
CA THR A 14 8.37 -8.11 -15.05
C THR A 14 7.06 -8.74 -14.58
N ARG A 15 7.04 -9.29 -13.36
CA ARG A 15 5.91 -10.02 -12.79
C ARG A 15 5.51 -9.43 -11.44
N VAL A 16 4.21 -9.22 -11.27
CA VAL A 16 3.62 -8.80 -10.00
C VAL A 16 2.64 -9.85 -9.53
N SER A 17 2.87 -10.40 -8.33
CA SER A 17 1.90 -11.27 -7.68
C SER A 17 1.03 -10.48 -6.71
N ILE A 18 -0.28 -10.69 -6.76
CA ILE A 18 -1.27 -10.08 -5.89
C ILE A 18 -1.94 -11.20 -5.11
N ILE A 19 -1.74 -11.22 -3.80
CA ILE A 19 -2.32 -12.21 -2.90
C ILE A 19 -3.58 -11.63 -2.26
N GLY A 20 -4.71 -12.15 -2.67
CA GLY A 20 -6.06 -11.68 -2.39
C GLY A 20 -6.75 -11.11 -3.63
N ALA A 21 -7.71 -11.87 -4.20
CA ALA A 21 -8.49 -11.50 -5.39
C ALA A 21 -9.79 -10.75 -5.03
N GLY A 22 -9.82 -10.11 -3.87
CA GLY A 22 -10.92 -9.22 -3.48
C GLY A 22 -10.95 -7.94 -4.33
N LYS A 23 -11.87 -7.01 -3.99
CA LYS A 23 -12.06 -5.77 -4.77
C LYS A 23 -10.77 -4.96 -4.97
N VAL A 24 -9.90 -4.85 -3.97
CA VAL A 24 -8.63 -4.12 -4.09
C VAL A 24 -7.68 -4.86 -5.03
N GLY A 25 -7.49 -6.17 -4.81
CA GLY A 25 -6.55 -6.98 -5.60
C GLY A 25 -6.95 -7.08 -7.07
N SER A 26 -8.22 -7.34 -7.37
CA SER A 26 -8.73 -7.39 -8.75
C SER A 26 -8.61 -6.05 -9.48
N THR A 27 -8.96 -4.94 -8.80
CA THR A 27 -8.80 -3.60 -9.37
C THR A 27 -7.32 -3.24 -9.58
N LEU A 28 -6.42 -3.71 -8.69
CA LEU A 28 -4.99 -3.52 -8.87
C LEU A 28 -4.47 -4.31 -10.09
N ALA A 29 -4.88 -5.57 -10.24
CA ALA A 29 -4.54 -6.40 -11.40
C ALA A 29 -4.92 -5.70 -12.72
N GLN A 30 -6.14 -5.20 -12.82
CA GLN A 30 -6.62 -4.39 -13.94
C GLN A 30 -5.69 -3.21 -14.21
N ARG A 31 -5.40 -2.38 -13.18
CA ARG A 31 -4.59 -1.16 -13.35
C ARG A 31 -3.15 -1.41 -13.74
N ILE A 32 -2.56 -2.53 -13.29
CA ILE A 32 -1.21 -2.93 -13.69
C ILE A 32 -1.19 -3.35 -15.16
N ALA A 33 -2.18 -4.14 -15.58
CA ALA A 33 -2.30 -4.63 -16.95
C ALA A 33 -2.56 -3.47 -17.93
N GLU A 34 -3.58 -2.65 -17.69
CA GLU A 34 -3.94 -1.49 -18.53
C GLU A 34 -2.79 -0.46 -18.65
N ALA A 35 -1.98 -0.32 -17.61
CA ALA A 35 -0.78 0.52 -17.65
C ALA A 35 0.42 -0.15 -18.33
N ASN A 36 0.28 -1.38 -18.82
CA ASN A 36 1.36 -2.17 -19.42
C ASN A 36 2.62 -2.32 -18.53
N LEU A 37 2.45 -2.35 -17.21
CA LEU A 37 3.58 -2.34 -16.28
C LEU A 37 4.23 -3.73 -16.13
N ALA A 38 3.42 -4.78 -15.93
CA ALA A 38 3.92 -6.12 -15.65
C ALA A 38 2.87 -7.19 -15.98
N ASN A 39 3.29 -8.43 -16.12
CA ASN A 39 2.42 -9.59 -16.03
C ASN A 39 1.93 -9.75 -14.59
N VAL A 40 0.71 -10.25 -14.41
CA VAL A 40 0.07 -10.35 -13.11
C VAL A 40 -0.26 -11.79 -12.76
N VAL A 41 0.07 -12.20 -11.54
CA VAL A 41 -0.47 -13.43 -10.92
C VAL A 41 -1.43 -13.02 -9.83
N LEU A 42 -2.70 -13.33 -10.00
CA LEU A 42 -3.75 -13.04 -9.03
C LEU A 42 -4.07 -14.33 -8.27
N LEU A 43 -3.74 -14.36 -6.99
CA LEU A 43 -3.92 -15.52 -6.13
C LEU A 43 -5.00 -15.28 -5.07
N ASP A 44 -5.87 -16.26 -4.86
CA ASP A 44 -6.81 -16.28 -3.75
C ASP A 44 -7.04 -17.71 -3.26
N VAL A 45 -7.52 -17.85 -2.03
CA VAL A 45 -7.89 -19.15 -1.46
C VAL A 45 -9.25 -19.64 -1.96
N VAL A 46 -10.08 -18.76 -2.49
CA VAL A 46 -11.41 -19.09 -3.04
C VAL A 46 -11.25 -19.67 -4.44
N GLU A 47 -11.55 -20.95 -4.58
CA GLU A 47 -11.44 -21.67 -5.85
C GLU A 47 -12.31 -21.04 -6.94
N GLY A 48 -11.75 -20.87 -8.13
CA GLY A 48 -12.41 -20.28 -9.28
C GLY A 48 -12.47 -18.76 -9.30
N LEU A 49 -12.37 -18.09 -8.14
CA LEU A 49 -12.48 -16.62 -8.07
C LEU A 49 -11.33 -15.92 -8.83
N PRO A 50 -10.05 -16.15 -8.54
CA PRO A 50 -8.97 -15.48 -9.25
C PRO A 50 -8.93 -15.87 -10.73
N GLN A 51 -9.27 -17.12 -11.08
CA GLN A 51 -9.31 -17.58 -12.46
C GLN A 51 -10.38 -16.85 -13.28
N GLY A 52 -11.59 -16.70 -12.72
CA GLY A 52 -12.69 -15.98 -13.37
C GLY A 52 -12.34 -14.50 -13.60
N ILE A 53 -11.76 -13.83 -12.58
CA ILE A 53 -11.33 -12.44 -12.71
C ILE A 53 -10.22 -12.29 -13.74
N ALA A 54 -9.22 -13.17 -13.71
CA ALA A 54 -8.10 -13.13 -14.66
C ALA A 54 -8.59 -13.30 -16.09
N LEU A 55 -9.50 -14.25 -16.34
CA LEU A 55 -10.08 -14.48 -17.66
C LEU A 55 -10.85 -13.26 -18.18
N ASP A 56 -11.66 -12.64 -17.33
CA ASP A 56 -12.41 -11.42 -17.68
C ASP A 56 -11.48 -10.26 -18.02
N LEU A 57 -10.44 -10.04 -17.22
CA LEU A 57 -9.41 -9.02 -17.48
C LEU A 57 -8.60 -9.31 -18.76
N MET A 58 -8.29 -10.57 -19.05
CA MET A 58 -7.65 -10.96 -20.31
C MET A 58 -8.54 -10.67 -21.52
N GLN A 59 -9.85 -10.88 -21.41
CA GLN A 59 -10.80 -10.52 -22.47
C GLN A 59 -10.90 -9.00 -22.65
N ALA A 60 -10.88 -8.22 -21.55
CA ALA A 60 -10.84 -6.78 -21.61
C ALA A 60 -9.59 -6.25 -22.34
N GLY A 61 -8.47 -6.97 -22.27
CA GLY A 61 -7.20 -6.61 -22.94
C GLY A 61 -7.34 -6.37 -24.43
N ALA A 62 -8.25 -7.09 -25.10
CA ALA A 62 -8.52 -6.89 -26.53
C ALA A 62 -9.14 -5.51 -26.84
N VAL A 63 -9.84 -4.92 -25.87
CA VAL A 63 -10.48 -3.59 -25.98
C VAL A 63 -9.58 -2.48 -25.42
N GLU A 64 -8.96 -2.76 -24.27
CA GLU A 64 -8.08 -1.80 -23.57
C GLU A 64 -6.65 -1.75 -24.14
N CYS A 65 -6.34 -2.61 -25.12
CA CYS A 65 -5.06 -2.64 -25.84
C CYS A 65 -3.84 -2.88 -24.92
N HIS A 66 -3.93 -3.85 -24.00
CA HIS A 66 -2.77 -4.34 -23.26
C HIS A 66 -2.45 -5.79 -23.63
N ASP A 67 -1.15 -6.12 -23.65
CA ASP A 67 -0.63 -7.45 -23.97
C ASP A 67 -0.07 -8.17 -22.73
N ARG A 68 -0.48 -7.74 -21.53
CA ARG A 68 -0.02 -8.34 -20.27
C ARG A 68 -0.77 -9.60 -19.97
N GLU A 69 -0.03 -10.65 -19.62
CA GLU A 69 -0.57 -11.90 -19.15
C GLU A 69 -1.10 -11.73 -17.73
N ILE A 70 -2.32 -12.24 -17.49
CA ILE A 70 -2.93 -12.27 -16.16
C ILE A 70 -3.30 -13.71 -15.85
N ILE A 71 -2.66 -14.29 -14.83
CA ILE A 71 -2.90 -15.64 -14.37
C ILE A 71 -3.70 -15.58 -13.06
N GLY A 72 -4.85 -16.27 -13.02
CA GLY A 72 -5.60 -16.50 -11.79
C GLY A 72 -5.28 -17.90 -11.23
N THR A 73 -4.93 -17.98 -9.95
CA THR A 73 -4.49 -19.25 -9.35
C THR A 73 -4.88 -19.37 -7.87
N ASN A 74 -4.91 -20.63 -7.40
CA ASN A 74 -5.00 -20.96 -5.98
C ASN A 74 -3.68 -21.58 -5.46
N ASP A 75 -2.64 -21.69 -6.31
CA ASP A 75 -1.35 -22.25 -5.97
C ASP A 75 -0.26 -21.17 -5.89
N TYR A 76 0.43 -21.10 -4.75
CA TYR A 76 1.56 -20.17 -4.56
C TYR A 76 2.75 -20.45 -5.50
N ALA A 77 2.90 -21.66 -6.03
CA ALA A 77 3.96 -21.99 -6.98
C ALA A 77 3.92 -21.11 -8.23
N ASP A 78 2.73 -20.70 -8.66
CA ASP A 78 2.55 -19.80 -9.82
C ASP A 78 3.08 -18.38 -9.56
N THR A 79 3.27 -17.99 -8.30
CA THR A 79 3.86 -16.69 -7.94
C THR A 79 5.38 -16.65 -8.07
N ALA A 80 6.01 -17.75 -8.46
CA ALA A 80 7.47 -17.87 -8.48
C ALA A 80 8.14 -16.81 -9.36
N GLY A 81 9.23 -16.23 -8.84
CA GLY A 81 10.03 -15.25 -9.56
C GLY A 81 9.36 -13.89 -9.77
N SER A 82 8.43 -13.51 -8.89
CA SER A 82 7.84 -12.16 -8.92
C SER A 82 8.83 -11.09 -8.49
N ASP A 83 8.81 -9.95 -9.18
CA ASP A 83 9.59 -8.76 -8.80
C ASP A 83 8.95 -8.01 -7.63
N VAL A 84 7.61 -7.96 -7.62
CA VAL A 84 6.82 -7.34 -6.55
C VAL A 84 5.71 -8.29 -6.13
N VAL A 85 5.53 -8.45 -4.83
CA VAL A 85 4.39 -9.18 -4.23
C VAL A 85 3.55 -8.21 -3.41
N VAL A 86 2.26 -8.17 -3.67
CA VAL A 86 1.29 -7.31 -2.98
C VAL A 86 0.35 -8.18 -2.14
N ILE A 87 0.31 -7.96 -0.82
CA ILE A 87 -0.57 -8.69 0.09
C ILE A 87 -1.81 -7.83 0.37
N THR A 88 -2.93 -8.17 -0.29
CA THR A 88 -4.25 -7.59 -0.02
C THR A 88 -5.16 -8.55 0.75
N ALA A 89 -4.71 -9.79 0.92
CA ALA A 89 -5.43 -10.81 1.66
C ALA A 89 -5.63 -10.40 3.12
N GLY A 90 -6.85 -10.45 3.59
CA GLY A 90 -7.20 -10.08 4.95
C GLY A 90 -8.71 -9.96 5.13
N ARG A 91 -9.14 -9.97 6.38
CA ARG A 91 -10.53 -9.75 6.73
C ARG A 91 -10.79 -8.26 6.95
N PRO A 92 -11.80 -7.66 6.30
CA PRO A 92 -12.19 -6.30 6.61
C PRO A 92 -12.85 -6.25 8.00
N ARG A 93 -12.76 -5.09 8.67
CA ARG A 93 -13.48 -4.87 9.93
C ARG A 93 -14.99 -4.94 9.67
N THR A 94 -15.68 -5.73 10.47
CA THR A 94 -17.14 -5.84 10.44
C THR A 94 -17.76 -5.12 11.66
N PRO A 95 -19.03 -4.66 11.59
CA PRO A 95 -19.69 -4.08 12.73
C PRO A 95 -19.66 -5.02 13.95
N GLY A 96 -19.30 -4.49 15.11
CA GLY A 96 -19.18 -5.27 16.36
C GLY A 96 -17.82 -5.97 16.54
N MET A 97 -16.92 -5.93 15.57
CA MET A 97 -15.57 -6.49 15.71
C MET A 97 -14.66 -5.50 16.44
N GLU A 98 -13.97 -5.96 17.48
CA GLU A 98 -12.97 -5.17 18.19
C GLU A 98 -11.67 -5.05 17.36
N ARG A 99 -10.80 -4.11 17.73
CA ARG A 99 -9.49 -3.93 17.06
C ARG A 99 -8.59 -5.15 17.28
N SER A 100 -8.59 -5.71 18.46
CA SER A 100 -7.85 -6.92 18.83
C SER A 100 -8.25 -8.14 18.02
N ASP A 101 -9.56 -8.33 17.76
CA ASP A 101 -10.04 -9.43 16.92
C ASP A 101 -9.49 -9.32 15.50
N LEU A 102 -9.52 -8.11 14.96
CA LEU A 102 -9.01 -7.84 13.62
C LEU A 102 -7.50 -8.10 13.53
N ILE A 103 -6.73 -7.66 14.54
CA ILE A 103 -5.30 -7.93 14.64
C ILE A 103 -5.06 -9.44 14.67
N ALA A 104 -5.75 -10.17 15.54
CA ALA A 104 -5.56 -11.62 15.69
C ALA A 104 -5.84 -12.39 14.40
N ILE A 105 -6.91 -12.05 13.68
CA ILE A 105 -7.29 -12.71 12.43
C ILE A 105 -6.29 -12.37 11.33
N ASN A 106 -5.98 -11.09 11.14
CA ASN A 106 -5.15 -10.65 10.03
C ASN A 106 -3.66 -10.98 10.23
N THR A 107 -3.17 -11.05 11.47
CA THR A 107 -1.84 -11.58 11.77
C THR A 107 -1.67 -13.00 11.23
N LYS A 108 -2.64 -13.88 11.46
CA LYS A 108 -2.59 -15.26 10.92
C LYS A 108 -2.57 -15.28 9.39
N ILE A 109 -3.45 -14.48 8.77
CA ILE A 109 -3.57 -14.43 7.31
C ILE A 109 -2.28 -13.90 6.69
N VAL A 110 -1.78 -12.75 7.16
CA VAL A 110 -0.58 -12.10 6.61
C VAL A 110 0.66 -12.95 6.85
N ALA A 111 0.85 -13.50 8.06
CA ALA A 111 1.98 -14.36 8.37
C ALA A 111 2.02 -15.61 7.49
N THR A 112 0.86 -16.24 7.25
CA THR A 112 0.78 -17.41 6.36
C THR A 112 1.05 -17.02 4.91
N ALA A 113 0.42 -15.94 4.43
CA ALA A 113 0.56 -15.49 3.05
C ALA A 113 2.00 -15.09 2.71
N ILE A 114 2.64 -14.30 3.58
CA ILE A 114 4.01 -13.82 3.35
C ILE A 114 5.03 -14.97 3.40
N LYS A 115 4.85 -15.93 4.31
CA LYS A 115 5.73 -17.09 4.43
C LYS A 115 5.70 -17.98 3.19
N GLN A 116 4.54 -18.16 2.59
CA GLN A 116 4.41 -18.87 1.33
C GLN A 116 4.98 -18.07 0.16
N ALA A 117 4.61 -16.80 0.05
CA ALA A 117 5.07 -15.95 -1.04
C ALA A 117 6.60 -15.83 -1.12
N ILE A 118 7.28 -15.66 0.02
CA ILE A 118 8.75 -15.55 0.03
C ILE A 118 9.44 -16.86 -0.38
N THR A 119 8.82 -18.02 -0.19
CA THR A 119 9.36 -19.30 -0.62
C THR A 119 9.51 -19.36 -2.15
N TYR A 120 8.57 -18.80 -2.88
CA TYR A 120 8.58 -18.80 -4.34
C TYR A 120 9.17 -17.54 -4.96
N SER A 121 9.18 -16.42 -4.24
CA SER A 121 9.71 -15.14 -4.70
C SER A 121 10.64 -14.50 -3.67
N PRO A 122 11.81 -15.14 -3.38
CA PRO A 122 12.71 -14.69 -2.31
C PRO A 122 13.36 -13.33 -2.59
N ASP A 123 13.42 -12.93 -3.85
CA ASP A 123 14.02 -11.64 -4.27
C ASP A 123 13.01 -10.52 -4.44
N ALA A 124 11.71 -10.78 -4.29
CA ALA A 124 10.66 -9.78 -4.46
C ALA A 124 10.71 -8.65 -3.44
N THR A 125 10.19 -7.50 -3.83
CA THR A 125 9.78 -6.43 -2.91
C THR A 125 8.32 -6.64 -2.50
N PHE A 126 8.01 -6.46 -1.22
CA PHE A 126 6.68 -6.74 -0.67
C PHE A 126 5.94 -5.47 -0.29
N ILE A 127 4.70 -5.34 -0.76
CA ILE A 127 3.79 -4.24 -0.41
C ILE A 127 2.62 -4.83 0.38
N ILE A 128 2.46 -4.39 1.62
CA ILE A 128 1.37 -4.80 2.49
C ILE A 128 0.23 -3.79 2.40
N VAL A 129 -1.02 -4.31 2.33
CA VAL A 129 -2.24 -3.50 2.21
C VAL A 129 -3.23 -3.82 3.32
N THR A 130 -3.10 -4.99 3.91
CA THR A 130 -4.00 -5.52 4.95
C THR A 130 -3.96 -4.67 6.22
N ASN A 131 -5.14 -4.37 6.77
CA ASN A 131 -5.27 -3.59 8.01
C ASN A 131 -5.28 -4.49 9.28
N PRO A 132 -4.80 -3.96 10.42
CA PRO A 132 -4.17 -2.64 10.64
C PRO A 132 -2.81 -2.56 9.98
N LEU A 133 -2.67 -1.62 9.04
CA LEU A 133 -1.60 -1.63 8.05
C LEU A 133 -0.18 -1.68 8.64
N ASP A 134 0.14 -0.75 9.52
CA ASP A 134 1.50 -0.61 10.06
C ASP A 134 1.89 -1.85 10.90
N VAL A 135 0.92 -2.41 11.63
CA VAL A 135 1.10 -3.66 12.40
C VAL A 135 1.30 -4.85 11.44
N MET A 136 0.48 -4.98 10.40
CA MET A 136 0.60 -6.08 9.44
C MET A 136 1.90 -5.99 8.63
N THR A 137 2.39 -4.77 8.36
CA THR A 137 3.69 -4.56 7.70
C THR A 137 4.83 -5.01 8.62
N TYR A 138 4.75 -4.70 9.91
CA TYR A 138 5.71 -5.21 10.92
C TYR A 138 5.68 -6.75 10.99
N ILE A 139 4.50 -7.37 11.05
CA ILE A 139 4.35 -8.83 11.07
C ILE A 139 4.95 -9.48 9.82
N ALA A 140 4.73 -8.90 8.64
CA ALA A 140 5.34 -9.40 7.41
C ALA A 140 6.87 -9.36 7.47
N TRP A 141 7.44 -8.29 8.01
CA TRP A 141 8.87 -8.18 8.23
C TRP A 141 9.38 -9.17 9.28
N GLN A 142 8.70 -9.28 10.40
CA GLN A 142 9.06 -10.19 11.52
C GLN A 142 9.10 -11.65 11.07
N VAL A 143 8.16 -12.07 10.24
CA VAL A 143 8.09 -13.46 9.74
C VAL A 143 9.15 -13.76 8.68
N THR A 144 9.49 -12.79 7.84
CA THR A 144 10.41 -12.98 6.71
C THR A 144 11.86 -12.70 7.02
N GLN A 145 12.13 -11.84 8.01
CA GLN A 145 13.47 -11.36 8.35
C GLN A 145 14.22 -10.75 7.14
N LEU A 146 13.46 -10.28 6.14
CA LEU A 146 14.05 -9.60 4.99
C LEU A 146 14.66 -8.26 5.39
N PRO A 147 15.62 -7.74 4.60
CA PRO A 147 16.05 -6.36 4.75
C PRO A 147 14.83 -5.42 4.75
N PRO A 148 14.67 -4.53 5.76
CA PRO A 148 13.43 -3.79 5.96
C PRO A 148 13.05 -2.86 4.78
N PHE A 149 14.02 -2.47 3.96
CA PHE A 149 13.76 -1.67 2.76
C PHE A 149 12.98 -2.43 1.67
N ARG A 150 12.92 -3.77 1.73
CA ARG A 150 12.15 -4.60 0.79
C ARG A 150 10.70 -4.83 1.22
N ILE A 151 10.32 -4.38 2.40
CA ILE A 151 8.95 -4.50 2.92
C ILE A 151 8.41 -3.11 3.23
N MET A 152 7.21 -2.82 2.78
CA MET A 152 6.55 -1.56 3.01
C MET A 152 5.05 -1.70 3.03
N GLY A 153 4.36 -0.74 3.64
CA GLY A 153 2.90 -0.69 3.67
C GLY A 153 2.34 0.44 2.80
N MET A 154 1.20 0.20 2.15
CA MET A 154 0.45 1.22 1.41
C MET A 154 -0.39 2.05 2.40
N ALA A 155 0.11 3.20 2.80
CA ALA A 155 -0.46 4.08 3.83
C ALA A 155 -0.71 5.50 3.30
N GLY A 156 0.22 6.38 3.57
CA GLY A 156 0.11 7.81 3.30
C GLY A 156 -0.11 8.17 1.83
N VAL A 157 0.24 7.31 0.87
CA VAL A 157 -0.08 7.51 -0.56
C VAL A 157 -1.59 7.63 -0.75
N LEU A 158 -2.36 6.72 -0.14
CA LEU A 158 -3.83 6.76 -0.18
C LEU A 158 -4.39 7.95 0.62
N ASP A 159 -3.84 8.19 1.82
CA ASP A 159 -4.33 9.24 2.70
C ASP A 159 -4.06 10.63 2.13
N SER A 160 -2.88 10.82 1.51
CA SER A 160 -2.54 12.01 0.76
C SER A 160 -3.45 12.22 -0.46
N ALA A 161 -3.76 11.15 -1.20
CA ALA A 161 -4.68 11.23 -2.34
C ALA A 161 -6.10 11.66 -1.92
N ARG A 162 -6.58 11.23 -0.75
CA ARG A 162 -7.85 11.70 -0.17
C ARG A 162 -7.79 13.19 0.15
N PHE A 163 -6.71 13.62 0.83
CA PHE A 163 -6.54 15.03 1.17
C PHE A 163 -6.43 15.90 -0.09
N GLN A 164 -5.69 15.46 -1.10
CA GLN A 164 -5.61 16.12 -2.42
C GLN A 164 -7.01 16.28 -3.04
N ALA A 165 -7.79 15.22 -3.08
CA ALA A 165 -9.14 15.25 -3.64
C ALA A 165 -10.05 16.24 -2.90
N PHE A 166 -10.01 16.25 -1.56
CA PHE A 166 -10.83 17.18 -0.78
C PHE A 166 -10.41 18.64 -0.93
N ILE A 167 -9.09 18.92 -1.04
CA ILE A 167 -8.58 20.25 -1.35
C ILE A 167 -9.06 20.69 -2.74
N ALA A 168 -8.92 19.81 -3.74
CA ALA A 168 -9.35 20.11 -5.11
C ALA A 168 -10.86 20.41 -5.20
N MET A 169 -11.69 19.63 -4.52
CA MET A 169 -13.15 19.83 -4.43
C MET A 169 -13.50 21.16 -3.76
N GLU A 170 -12.81 21.53 -2.68
CA GLU A 170 -13.07 22.76 -1.94
C GLU A 170 -12.74 24.01 -2.74
N LEU A 171 -11.60 23.97 -3.42
CA LEU A 171 -11.11 25.11 -4.22
C LEU A 171 -11.66 25.12 -5.65
N ASN A 172 -12.37 24.07 -6.07
CA ASN A 172 -12.84 23.86 -7.45
C ASN A 172 -11.70 23.97 -8.48
N VAL A 173 -10.59 23.28 -8.21
CA VAL A 173 -9.39 23.23 -9.07
C VAL A 173 -9.12 21.82 -9.56
N SER A 174 -8.25 21.67 -10.56
CA SER A 174 -7.76 20.36 -10.99
C SER A 174 -7.01 19.65 -9.86
N VAL A 175 -7.35 18.40 -9.59
CA VAL A 175 -6.62 17.56 -8.62
C VAL A 175 -5.17 17.32 -9.05
N ALA A 176 -4.86 17.47 -10.34
CA ALA A 176 -3.50 17.34 -10.86
C ALA A 176 -2.56 18.45 -10.37
N ASP A 177 -3.12 19.60 -10.00
CA ASP A 177 -2.35 20.74 -9.46
C ASP A 177 -2.19 20.67 -7.94
N VAL A 178 -2.84 19.71 -7.27
CA VAL A 178 -2.82 19.61 -5.81
C VAL A 178 -1.77 18.58 -5.36
N HIS A 179 -0.89 18.99 -4.48
CA HIS A 179 0.01 18.12 -3.74
C HIS A 179 -0.34 18.16 -2.27
N ALA A 180 -0.44 17.00 -1.62
CA ALA A 180 -0.69 16.91 -0.19
C ALA A 180 0.19 15.84 0.45
N THR A 181 0.48 16.03 1.73
CA THR A 181 1.30 15.11 2.52
C THR A 181 0.57 14.72 3.79
N VAL A 182 0.46 13.42 4.01
CA VAL A 182 -0.11 12.82 5.22
C VAL A 182 0.91 11.84 5.79
N LEU A 183 1.21 11.95 7.08
CA LEU A 183 2.11 11.10 7.83
C LEU A 183 1.34 10.28 8.87
N GLY A 184 2.08 9.44 9.59
CA GLY A 184 1.60 8.72 10.75
C GLY A 184 0.95 7.38 10.40
N SER A 185 0.21 6.80 11.33
CA SER A 185 -0.45 5.52 11.15
C SER A 185 -1.63 5.64 10.17
N HIS A 186 -1.83 4.58 9.37
CA HIS A 186 -2.99 4.51 8.48
C HIS A 186 -4.28 4.28 9.29
N GLY A 187 -5.02 5.35 9.59
CA GLY A 187 -6.25 5.34 10.39
C GLY A 187 -6.58 6.72 10.96
N ASP A 188 -7.41 6.76 12.01
CA ASP A 188 -7.93 8.01 12.58
C ASP A 188 -6.85 8.94 13.16
N LEU A 189 -5.69 8.38 13.51
CA LEU A 189 -4.53 9.11 14.04
C LEU A 189 -3.62 9.70 12.97
N MET A 190 -3.88 9.46 11.65
CA MET A 190 -3.06 10.03 10.59
C MET A 190 -2.85 11.54 10.76
N VAL A 191 -1.70 12.03 10.32
CA VAL A 191 -1.27 13.42 10.50
C VAL A 191 -1.19 14.13 9.14
N PRO A 192 -2.29 14.68 8.61
CA PRO A 192 -2.24 15.56 7.44
C PRO A 192 -1.40 16.79 7.76
N LEU A 193 -0.56 17.21 6.81
CA LEU A 193 0.36 18.35 6.95
C LEU A 193 -0.05 19.49 6.01
N PRO A 194 -0.92 20.42 6.42
CA PRO A 194 -1.35 21.56 5.59
C PRO A 194 -0.17 22.42 5.09
N ARG A 195 0.86 22.60 5.91
CA ARG A 195 2.06 23.39 5.54
C ARG A 195 2.88 22.76 4.40
N TYR A 196 2.76 21.45 4.21
CA TYR A 196 3.40 20.70 3.13
C TYR A 196 2.40 20.31 2.03
N SER A 197 1.22 20.98 2.02
CA SER A 197 0.20 20.75 1.01
C SER A 197 0.01 22.03 0.19
N THR A 198 0.01 21.89 -1.13
CA THR A 198 0.05 23.01 -2.06
C THR A 198 -0.90 22.81 -3.23
N VAL A 199 -1.31 23.90 -3.87
CA VAL A 199 -1.92 23.93 -5.20
C VAL A 199 -0.92 24.58 -6.13
N ASN A 200 -0.34 23.85 -7.03
CA ASN A 200 0.70 24.29 -7.98
C ASN A 200 1.83 25.08 -7.28
N GLY A 201 2.29 24.59 -6.13
CA GLY A 201 3.37 25.19 -5.34
C GLY A 201 2.92 26.28 -4.35
N ILE A 202 1.68 26.75 -4.39
CA ILE A 202 1.14 27.72 -3.43
C ILE A 202 0.61 26.97 -2.21
N PRO A 203 1.08 27.25 -0.99
CA PRO A 203 0.60 26.60 0.23
C PRO A 203 -0.90 26.77 0.41
N ILE A 204 -1.62 25.73 0.80
CA ILE A 204 -3.07 25.81 1.03
C ILE A 204 -3.43 26.74 2.18
N THR A 205 -2.48 27.03 3.07
CA THR A 205 -2.62 28.01 4.16
C THR A 205 -2.74 29.46 3.67
N GLU A 206 -2.37 29.73 2.41
CA GLU A 206 -2.57 31.02 1.76
C GLU A 206 -3.87 31.08 0.95
N LEU A 207 -4.44 29.92 0.63
CA LEU A 207 -5.61 29.79 -0.24
C LEU A 207 -6.94 29.59 0.54
N MET A 208 -6.85 29.11 1.78
CA MET A 208 -8.01 28.76 2.59
C MET A 208 -7.85 29.24 4.04
N SER A 209 -8.99 29.50 4.70
CA SER A 209 -9.00 29.78 6.13
C SER A 209 -8.58 28.57 6.96
N ALA A 210 -8.04 28.82 8.16
CA ALA A 210 -7.68 27.74 9.10
C ALA A 210 -8.87 26.83 9.43
N GLU A 211 -10.07 27.38 9.58
CA GLU A 211 -11.29 26.61 9.82
C GLU A 211 -11.63 25.65 8.67
N THR A 212 -11.48 26.12 7.41
CA THR A 212 -11.66 25.26 6.24
C THR A 212 -10.64 24.13 6.20
N ILE A 213 -9.37 24.44 6.46
CA ILE A 213 -8.29 23.45 6.50
C ILE A 213 -8.58 22.40 7.58
N ASP A 214 -8.97 22.82 8.78
CA ASP A 214 -9.31 21.90 9.88
C ASP A 214 -10.47 20.96 9.53
N ARG A 215 -11.47 21.47 8.83
CA ARG A 215 -12.59 20.67 8.33
C ARG A 215 -12.12 19.62 7.31
N LEU A 216 -11.24 19.98 6.38
CA LEU A 216 -10.68 19.07 5.39
C LEU A 216 -9.76 18.01 6.04
N VAL A 217 -8.94 18.40 7.02
CA VAL A 217 -8.12 17.49 7.80
C VAL A 217 -8.99 16.45 8.54
N LYS A 218 -10.05 16.89 9.21
CA LYS A 218 -11.00 15.98 9.88
C LYS A 218 -11.67 15.03 8.88
N ARG A 219 -12.12 15.55 7.72
CA ARG A 219 -12.73 14.72 6.67
C ARG A 219 -11.74 13.69 6.11
N THR A 220 -10.46 14.06 5.95
CA THR A 220 -9.42 13.14 5.48
C THR A 220 -9.23 11.95 6.42
N ARG A 221 -9.16 12.20 7.72
CA ARG A 221 -9.09 11.14 8.76
C ARG A 221 -10.26 10.17 8.68
N HIS A 222 -11.46 10.66 8.40
CA HIS A 222 -12.68 9.86 8.31
C HIS A 222 -13.03 9.41 6.89
N GLY A 223 -12.21 9.71 5.87
CA GLY A 223 -12.53 9.46 4.47
C GLY A 223 -12.79 7.98 4.14
N GLY A 224 -12.13 7.06 4.83
CA GLY A 224 -12.43 5.63 4.71
C GLY A 224 -13.80 5.26 5.26
N ALA A 225 -14.14 5.76 6.44
CA ALA A 225 -15.44 5.55 7.08
C ALA A 225 -16.60 6.19 6.30
N GLU A 226 -16.38 7.38 5.71
CA GLU A 226 -17.36 8.05 4.83
C GLU A 226 -17.74 7.14 3.65
N ILE A 227 -16.75 6.53 2.97
CA ILE A 227 -17.00 5.61 1.86
C ILE A 227 -17.73 4.36 2.31
N VAL A 228 -17.32 3.74 3.43
CA VAL A 228 -18.02 2.58 4.01
C VAL A 228 -19.48 2.92 4.34
N GLY A 229 -19.72 4.09 4.92
CA GLY A 229 -21.06 4.57 5.25
C GLY A 229 -21.96 4.75 4.01
N LEU A 230 -21.39 5.18 2.88
CA LEU A 230 -22.12 5.35 1.61
C LEU A 230 -22.35 4.02 0.89
N LEU A 231 -21.32 3.17 0.82
CA LEU A 231 -21.41 1.89 0.10
C LEU A 231 -22.24 0.82 0.84
N LYS A 232 -22.37 0.96 2.17
CA LYS A 232 -23.08 -0.01 3.06
C LYS A 232 -22.40 -1.38 3.13
N THR A 233 -21.75 -1.84 2.05
CA THR A 233 -21.04 -3.12 1.97
C THR A 233 -19.62 -2.92 1.42
N GLY A 234 -18.63 -3.40 2.17
CA GLY A 234 -17.21 -3.23 1.80
C GLY A 234 -16.68 -1.81 2.05
N GLY A 235 -15.51 -1.52 1.52
CA GLY A 235 -14.82 -0.24 1.67
C GLY A 235 -14.26 0.29 0.35
N ALA A 236 -13.43 1.32 0.42
CA ALA A 236 -12.73 1.87 -0.73
C ALA A 236 -11.82 0.81 -1.39
N TYR A 237 -11.78 0.77 -2.70
CA TYR A 237 -10.90 -0.13 -3.46
C TYR A 237 -10.29 0.54 -4.71
N TYR A 238 -10.94 1.50 -5.34
CA TYR A 238 -10.37 2.22 -6.49
C TYR A 238 -9.14 3.05 -6.12
N ALA A 239 -9.25 3.89 -5.12
CA ALA A 239 -8.15 4.73 -4.66
C ALA A 239 -7.01 3.90 -4.03
N PRO A 240 -7.27 2.87 -3.18
CA PRO A 240 -6.26 1.93 -2.74
C PRO A 240 -5.50 1.27 -3.89
N ALA A 241 -6.20 0.69 -4.88
CA ALA A 241 -5.57 0.07 -6.04
C ALA A 241 -4.69 1.05 -6.83
N SER A 242 -5.14 2.29 -7.03
CA SER A 242 -4.34 3.33 -7.68
C SER A 242 -3.10 3.70 -6.88
N SER A 243 -3.22 3.75 -5.55
CA SER A 243 -2.10 4.04 -4.64
C SER A 243 -1.04 2.94 -4.68
N ILE A 244 -1.46 1.68 -4.71
CA ILE A 244 -0.55 0.55 -4.86
C ILE A 244 0.10 0.56 -6.24
N ARG A 245 -0.67 0.80 -7.32
CA ARG A 245 -0.12 0.86 -8.68
C ARG A 245 1.02 1.85 -8.80
N ILE A 246 0.92 3.04 -8.20
CA ILE A 246 1.98 4.05 -8.26
C ILE A 246 3.24 3.61 -7.49
N MET A 247 3.09 2.83 -6.41
CA MET A 247 4.21 2.22 -5.69
C MET A 247 4.88 1.14 -6.55
N VAL A 248 4.10 0.23 -7.13
CA VAL A 248 4.59 -0.81 -8.05
C VAL A 248 5.33 -0.19 -9.23
N GLU A 249 4.75 0.83 -9.86
CA GLU A 249 5.37 1.57 -10.97
C GLU A 249 6.72 2.19 -10.56
N SER A 250 6.79 2.77 -9.36
CA SER A 250 8.04 3.37 -8.87
C SER A 250 9.14 2.34 -8.69
N ILE A 251 8.79 1.15 -8.20
CA ILE A 251 9.73 0.03 -8.00
C ILE A 251 10.17 -0.54 -9.36
N LEU A 252 9.23 -0.98 -10.19
CA LEU A 252 9.53 -1.67 -11.44
C LEU A 252 10.28 -0.79 -12.44
N LEU A 253 9.97 0.50 -12.51
CA LEU A 253 10.59 1.46 -13.43
C LEU A 253 11.72 2.28 -12.80
N ASN A 254 12.11 1.96 -11.57
CA ASN A 254 13.15 2.68 -10.80
C ASN A 254 12.97 4.21 -10.84
N ARG A 255 11.75 4.70 -10.58
CA ARG A 255 11.45 6.13 -10.72
C ARG A 255 11.92 6.98 -9.54
N SER A 256 12.37 6.36 -8.45
CA SER A 256 12.81 7.04 -7.22
C SER A 256 11.84 8.15 -6.77
N ARG A 257 10.54 7.82 -6.73
CA ARG A 257 9.50 8.78 -6.35
C ARG A 257 9.50 9.00 -4.84
N LEU A 258 9.27 10.24 -4.43
CA LEU A 258 9.00 10.57 -3.04
C LEU A 258 7.53 10.28 -2.73
N LEU A 259 7.26 9.19 -2.00
CA LEU A 259 5.92 8.72 -1.66
C LEU A 259 5.82 8.48 -0.15
N PRO A 260 4.73 8.88 0.52
CA PRO A 260 4.51 8.52 1.91
C PRO A 260 4.02 7.07 2.01
N VAL A 261 4.90 6.18 2.47
CA VAL A 261 4.64 4.75 2.67
C VAL A 261 4.94 4.35 4.11
N SER A 262 4.32 3.28 4.60
CA SER A 262 4.69 2.71 5.89
C SER A 262 6.04 2.02 5.74
N ALA A 263 7.06 2.61 6.34
CA ALA A 263 8.46 2.17 6.28
C ALA A 263 9.00 1.91 7.68
N TYR A 264 10.02 1.04 7.77
CA TYR A 264 10.71 0.74 9.02
C TYR A 264 11.56 1.93 9.47
N LEU A 265 11.34 2.37 10.69
CA LEU A 265 12.06 3.50 11.29
C LEU A 265 13.18 3.02 12.23
N GLN A 266 14.34 3.64 12.11
CA GLN A 266 15.54 3.33 12.90
C GLN A 266 16.04 4.53 13.71
N GLY A 267 15.20 5.52 13.96
CA GLY A 267 15.49 6.74 14.70
C GLY A 267 14.84 7.97 14.08
N GLU A 268 14.39 7.87 12.84
CA GLU A 268 13.70 8.95 12.14
C GLU A 268 12.44 9.34 12.90
N TYR A 269 12.15 10.64 12.95
CA TYR A 269 11.05 11.23 13.73
C TYR A 269 11.12 10.91 15.24
N GLY A 270 12.27 10.44 15.75
CA GLY A 270 12.44 9.97 17.13
C GLY A 270 11.79 8.60 17.41
N LEU A 271 11.42 7.86 16.36
CA LEU A 271 10.78 6.55 16.44
C LEU A 271 11.74 5.45 15.97
N LYS A 272 11.63 4.29 16.59
CA LYS A 272 12.52 3.15 16.30
C LYS A 272 11.76 1.83 16.39
N ASP A 273 12.18 0.87 15.55
CA ASP A 273 11.70 -0.51 15.56
C ASP A 273 10.19 -0.65 15.31
N ILE A 274 9.64 0.21 14.45
CA ILE A 274 8.26 0.18 13.99
C ILE A 274 8.17 0.51 12.51
N PHE A 275 7.08 0.12 11.88
CA PHE A 275 6.66 0.63 10.59
C PHE A 275 5.67 1.77 10.78
N LEU A 276 5.87 2.87 10.07
CA LEU A 276 4.98 4.04 10.13
C LEU A 276 4.97 4.79 8.81
N GLY A 277 3.84 5.40 8.45
CA GLY A 277 3.68 6.20 7.25
C GLY A 277 4.54 7.46 7.28
N VAL A 278 5.60 7.51 6.47
CA VAL A 278 6.55 8.62 6.34
C VAL A 278 6.95 8.80 4.87
N PRO A 279 7.40 10.01 4.45
CA PRO A 279 7.86 10.23 3.10
C PRO A 279 9.16 9.43 2.84
N CYS A 280 9.14 8.65 1.77
CA CYS A 280 10.27 7.81 1.38
C CYS A 280 10.57 7.95 -0.11
N TRP A 281 11.86 7.92 -0.48
CA TRP A 281 12.23 7.63 -1.86
C TRP A 281 12.02 6.15 -2.12
N LEU A 282 11.17 5.87 -3.11
CA LEU A 282 10.79 4.52 -3.51
C LEU A 282 11.33 4.24 -4.91
N GLY A 283 12.25 3.32 -5.01
CA GLY A 283 12.91 2.90 -6.26
C GLY A 283 13.01 1.39 -6.38
N CYS A 284 13.86 0.88 -7.28
CA CYS A 284 13.92 -0.55 -7.62
C CYS A 284 14.32 -1.46 -6.45
N ARG A 285 14.95 -0.94 -5.42
CA ARG A 285 15.28 -1.71 -4.21
C ARG A 285 14.18 -1.69 -3.14
N GLY A 286 13.08 -0.98 -3.38
CA GLY A 286 12.04 -0.69 -2.39
C GLY A 286 12.24 0.68 -1.74
N VAL A 287 12.17 0.77 -0.41
CA VAL A 287 12.40 2.02 0.34
C VAL A 287 13.88 2.34 0.37
N GLU A 288 14.32 3.28 -0.43
CA GLU A 288 15.75 3.63 -0.55
C GLU A 288 16.22 4.59 0.54
N ARG A 289 15.34 5.49 0.98
CA ARG A 289 15.63 6.46 2.03
C ARG A 289 14.36 7.06 2.60
N VAL A 290 14.29 7.24 3.91
CA VAL A 290 13.28 8.03 4.60
C VAL A 290 13.67 9.50 4.56
N LEU A 291 12.69 10.40 4.34
CA LEU A 291 12.86 11.85 4.44
C LEU A 291 12.23 12.33 5.74
N GLU A 292 13.04 12.94 6.61
CA GLU A 292 12.52 13.64 7.78
C GLU A 292 12.09 15.07 7.41
N LEU A 293 10.81 15.37 7.62
CA LEU A 293 10.27 16.72 7.48
C LEU A 293 10.47 17.51 8.76
N ASN A 294 10.62 18.81 8.64
CA ASN A 294 10.70 19.70 9.80
C ASN A 294 9.30 19.91 10.40
N LEU A 295 8.94 19.07 11.37
CA LEU A 295 7.65 19.09 12.04
C LEU A 295 7.59 20.15 13.16
N THR A 296 6.44 20.80 13.32
CA THR A 296 6.13 21.59 14.50
C THR A 296 6.06 20.70 15.75
N PRO A 297 6.15 21.30 16.97
CA PRO A 297 6.00 20.50 18.19
C PRO A 297 4.69 19.70 18.26
N SER A 298 3.58 20.27 17.78
CA SER A 298 2.26 19.60 17.76
C SER A 298 2.21 18.46 16.73
N GLU A 299 2.75 18.65 15.52
CA GLU A 299 2.84 17.61 14.50
C GLU A 299 3.74 16.46 14.98
N ARG A 300 4.87 16.78 15.62
CA ARG A 300 5.76 15.76 16.19
C ARG A 300 5.11 14.96 17.30
N ALA A 301 4.35 15.61 18.19
CA ALA A 301 3.57 14.94 19.23
C ALA A 301 2.52 13.99 18.62
N ALA A 302 1.81 14.42 17.57
CA ALA A 302 0.84 13.58 16.87
C ALA A 302 1.50 12.37 16.19
N VAL A 303 2.67 12.53 15.56
CA VAL A 303 3.43 11.41 14.98
C VAL A 303 3.92 10.44 16.07
N ALA A 304 4.34 10.95 17.22
CA ALA A 304 4.73 10.11 18.36
C ALA A 304 3.54 9.29 18.91
N GLU A 305 2.35 9.88 19.00
CA GLU A 305 1.12 9.19 19.39
C GLU A 305 0.77 8.06 18.38
N CYS A 306 0.94 8.30 17.09
CA CYS A 306 0.82 7.25 16.07
C CYS A 306 1.76 6.08 16.37
N GLY A 307 3.04 6.37 16.64
CA GLY A 307 4.04 5.36 16.96
C GLY A 307 3.65 4.52 18.16
N GLU A 308 3.16 5.14 19.22
CA GLU A 308 2.71 4.42 20.42
C GLU A 308 1.52 3.51 20.14
N SER A 309 0.53 3.98 19.37
CA SER A 309 -0.62 3.16 18.97
C SER A 309 -0.20 1.94 18.11
N VAL A 310 0.82 2.11 17.25
CA VAL A 310 1.37 1.00 16.46
C VAL A 310 2.09 -0.01 17.36
N ARG A 311 2.91 0.44 18.33
CA ARG A 311 3.59 -0.45 19.30
C ARG A 311 2.62 -1.31 20.09
N GLN A 312 1.51 -0.73 20.55
CA GLN A 312 0.46 -1.48 21.22
C GLN A 312 -0.11 -2.59 20.33
N GLY A 313 -0.42 -2.26 19.07
CA GLY A 313 -0.90 -3.25 18.10
C GLY A 313 0.12 -4.33 17.76
N ILE A 314 1.42 -4.00 17.71
CA ILE A 314 2.51 -4.97 17.53
C ILE A 314 2.56 -5.94 18.71
N THR A 315 2.47 -5.44 19.96
CA THR A 315 2.45 -6.30 21.15
C THR A 315 1.31 -7.32 21.12
N GLU A 316 0.12 -6.91 20.68
CA GLU A 316 -1.03 -7.82 20.52
C GLU A 316 -0.76 -8.86 19.41
N ALA A 317 -0.20 -8.43 18.29
CA ALA A 317 0.08 -9.29 17.15
C ALA A 317 1.20 -10.32 17.44
N ASP A 318 2.25 -9.94 18.18
CA ASP A 318 3.33 -10.82 18.60
C ASP A 318 2.83 -11.98 19.48
N GLN A 319 1.87 -11.72 20.37
CA GLN A 319 1.23 -12.77 21.17
C GLN A 319 0.55 -13.82 20.28
N VAL A 320 -0.05 -13.36 19.16
CA VAL A 320 -0.67 -14.26 18.19
C VAL A 320 0.40 -15.09 17.45
N LEU A 321 1.50 -14.47 17.01
CA LEU A 321 2.59 -15.19 16.34
C LEU A 321 3.20 -16.27 17.22
N VAL A 322 3.46 -15.97 18.49
CA VAL A 322 3.95 -16.96 19.48
C VAL A 322 2.97 -18.14 19.59
N SER A 323 1.67 -17.87 19.68
CA SER A 323 0.64 -18.93 19.76
C SER A 323 0.59 -19.84 18.52
N LEU A 324 1.06 -19.35 17.37
CA LEU A 324 1.10 -20.08 16.11
C LEU A 324 2.44 -20.80 15.85
N SER A 325 3.43 -20.64 16.73
CA SER A 325 4.81 -21.13 16.51
C SER A 325 5.41 -20.62 15.18
N LEU A 326 5.14 -19.37 14.87
CA LEU A 326 5.63 -18.69 13.64
C LEU A 326 6.80 -17.73 13.92
N LEU A 327 7.25 -17.66 15.17
CA LEU A 327 8.48 -16.97 15.60
C LEU A 327 9.58 -17.98 15.87
#